data_9885092fc665eac814ee07ca8c1c3a53
#
_entry.id   9885092fc665eac814ee07ca8c1c3a53
#
_cell.length_a   1.000
_cell.length_b   1.000
_cell.length_c   1.000
_cell.angle_alpha   90.00
_cell.angle_beta   90.00
_cell.angle_gamma   90.00
#
_symmetry.space_group_name_H-M   'P 1'
#
loop_
_entity.id
_entity.type
_entity.pdbx_description
1 polymer ?
#
loop_
_entity_poly.entity_id
_entity_poly.type
_entity_poly.pdbx_seq_one_letter_code
_entity_poly.pdbx_strand_id
1 'polypeptide(L)'
;MAHAKRGKSLLKRAGVRGYNKPKRTPRHPKKSHIVVAKVGHKVKTIRFGQQGAKTAGKPKKGESQAMKRKRASFKARHRKNIARGKMSAAYWANKVKW
;
A
#
# COMPACT_ATOMS: atom_id res chain seq x y z
N MET A 1 9.67 27.53 1.39
CA MET A 1 8.40 26.84 1.57
C MET A 1 8.60 25.51 2.26
N ALA A 2 8.19 25.44 3.50
CA ALA A 2 8.43 24.28 4.34
C ALA A 2 7.79 22.98 3.81
N HIS A 3 6.65 23.07 3.17
CA HIS A 3 5.92 21.90 2.66
C HIS A 3 6.65 21.19 1.53
N ALA A 4 7.27 21.92 0.61
CA ALA A 4 8.00 21.33 -0.52
C ALA A 4 9.23 20.57 -0.03
N LYS A 5 9.97 21.15 0.91
CA LYS A 5 11.14 20.49 1.51
C LYS A 5 10.75 19.24 2.29
N ARG A 6 9.64 19.30 3.02
CA ARG A 6 9.15 18.17 3.82
C ARG A 6 8.76 17.00 2.93
N GLY A 7 8.06 17.26 1.84
CA GLY A 7 7.67 16.22 0.89
C GLY A 7 8.87 15.55 0.24
N LYS A 8 9.83 16.32 -0.24
CA LYS A 8 11.06 15.80 -0.83
C LYS A 8 11.88 14.98 0.17
N SER A 9 11.94 15.44 1.43
CA SER A 9 12.63 14.73 2.50
C SER A 9 11.99 13.36 2.77
N LEU A 10 10.67 13.29 2.78
CA LEU A 10 9.95 12.02 2.95
C LEU A 10 10.19 11.06 1.79
N LEU A 11 10.21 11.56 0.55
CA LEU A 11 10.51 10.76 -0.63
C LEU A 11 11.91 10.16 -0.55
N LYS A 12 12.88 10.96 -0.16
CA LYS A 12 14.27 10.54 -0.01
C LYS A 12 14.43 9.49 1.08
N ARG A 13 13.80 9.69 2.24
CA ARG A 13 13.84 8.74 3.36
C ARG A 13 13.20 7.40 2.99
N ALA A 14 12.11 7.45 2.26
CA ALA A 14 11.42 6.25 1.82
C ALA A 14 12.12 5.54 0.65
N GLY A 15 13.02 6.24 -0.03
CA GLY A 15 13.71 5.71 -1.20
C GLY A 15 12.81 5.55 -2.42
N VAL A 16 11.75 6.35 -2.50
CA VAL A 16 10.79 6.31 -3.61
C VAL A 16 11.01 7.47 -4.56
N ARG A 17 10.61 7.29 -5.82
CA ARG A 17 10.83 8.31 -6.85
C ARG A 17 9.83 9.45 -6.84
N GLY A 18 8.66 9.24 -6.24
CA GLY A 18 7.63 10.26 -6.22
C GLY A 18 6.48 9.87 -5.32
N TYR A 19 5.47 10.74 -5.29
CA TYR A 19 4.27 10.51 -4.49
C TYR A 19 3.37 9.46 -5.13
N ASN A 20 2.66 8.72 -4.30
CA ASN A 20 1.68 7.71 -4.74
C ASN A 20 2.30 6.62 -5.62
N LYS A 21 3.58 6.31 -5.39
CA LYS A 21 4.30 5.25 -6.10
C LYS A 21 4.80 4.20 -5.10
N PRO A 22 4.03 3.13 -4.87
CA PRO A 22 4.44 2.08 -3.93
C PRO A 22 5.74 1.39 -4.37
N LYS A 23 6.58 1.08 -3.39
CA LYS A 23 7.84 0.38 -3.62
C LYS A 23 7.93 -0.82 -2.69
N ARG A 24 8.42 -1.92 -3.20
CA ARG A 24 8.69 -3.11 -2.40
C ARG A 24 9.90 -2.90 -1.48
N THR A 25 9.77 -3.30 -0.22
CA THR A 25 10.84 -3.19 0.77
C THR A 25 11.21 -4.57 1.32
N PRO A 26 11.98 -5.37 0.56
CA PRO A 26 12.27 -6.76 0.95
C PRO A 26 13.13 -6.87 2.19
N ARG A 27 13.88 -5.82 2.54
CA ARG A 27 14.74 -5.82 3.72
C ARG A 27 14.05 -5.37 5.00
N HIS A 28 12.83 -4.85 4.90
CA HIS A 28 12.08 -4.45 6.10
C HIS A 28 11.60 -5.70 6.84
N PRO A 29 11.78 -5.77 8.17
CA PRO A 29 11.48 -7.02 8.92
C PRO A 29 9.99 -7.37 8.98
N LYS A 30 9.09 -6.39 8.90
CA LYS A 30 7.66 -6.63 9.07
C LYS A 30 6.80 -6.26 7.87
N LYS A 31 7.11 -5.15 7.21
CA LYS A 31 6.27 -4.61 6.13
C LYS A 31 6.92 -4.84 4.76
N SER A 32 6.12 -5.27 3.81
CA SER A 32 6.60 -5.61 2.47
C SER A 32 6.71 -4.43 1.51
N HIS A 33 5.99 -3.34 1.79
CA HIS A 33 5.93 -2.19 0.88
C HIS A 33 5.95 -0.86 1.62
N ILE A 34 6.34 0.19 0.91
CA ILE A 34 6.28 1.57 1.40
C ILE A 34 5.75 2.48 0.29
N VAL A 35 4.99 3.48 0.65
CA VAL A 35 4.52 4.51 -0.26
C VAL A 35 4.48 5.85 0.46
N VAL A 36 4.82 6.92 -0.25
CA VAL A 36 4.60 8.28 0.24
C VAL A 36 3.34 8.78 -0.46
N ALA A 37 2.23 8.77 0.26
CA ALA A 37 0.94 9.17 -0.27
C ALA A 37 0.76 10.68 -0.16
N LYS A 38 0.22 11.28 -1.21
CA LYS A 38 -0.10 12.71 -1.24
C LYS A 38 -1.53 12.92 -1.73
N VAL A 39 -2.31 13.64 -0.94
CA VAL A 39 -3.67 14.05 -1.30
C VAL A 39 -3.80 15.53 -1.00
N GLY A 40 -3.90 16.35 -2.04
CA GLY A 40 -3.89 17.80 -1.88
C GLY A 40 -2.59 18.27 -1.22
N HIS A 41 -2.70 18.89 -0.04
CA HIS A 41 -1.54 19.34 0.72
C HIS A 41 -1.05 18.33 1.76
N LYS A 42 -1.78 17.23 1.93
CA LYS A 42 -1.43 16.21 2.93
C LYS A 42 -0.47 15.20 2.33
N VAL A 43 0.62 14.95 3.05
CA VAL A 43 1.64 13.97 2.68
C VAL A 43 1.87 13.04 3.85
N LYS A 44 1.89 11.74 3.60
CA LYS A 44 2.09 10.74 4.64
C LYS A 44 2.91 9.57 4.11
N THR A 45 3.88 9.13 4.90
CA THR A 45 4.61 7.89 4.62
C THR A 45 3.83 6.73 5.19
N ILE A 46 3.49 5.76 4.35
CA ILE A 46 2.69 4.60 4.72
C ILE A 46 3.48 3.33 4.40
N ARG A 47 3.61 2.46 5.39
CA ARG A 47 4.11 1.11 5.18
C ARG A 47 2.93 0.15 5.22
N PHE A 48 2.88 -0.78 4.28
CA PHE A 48 1.76 -1.69 4.17
C PHE A 48 2.20 -3.08 3.74
N GLY A 49 1.30 -4.05 3.88
CA GLY A 49 1.57 -5.44 3.59
C GLY A 49 2.42 -6.09 4.67
N GLN A 50 2.42 -7.42 4.70
CA GLN A 50 3.19 -8.22 5.63
C GLN A 50 4.26 -8.99 4.87
N GLN A 51 5.50 -8.98 5.37
CA GLN A 51 6.58 -9.76 4.75
C GLN A 51 6.24 -11.25 4.78
N GLY A 52 6.49 -11.91 3.65
CA GLY A 52 6.25 -13.33 3.53
C GLY A 52 4.79 -13.75 3.47
N ALA A 53 3.85 -12.82 3.56
CA ALA A 53 2.43 -13.16 3.48
C ALA A 53 2.02 -13.53 2.06
N LYS A 54 1.31 -14.64 1.93
CA LYS A 54 0.69 -15.02 0.66
C LYS A 54 -0.58 -14.22 0.48
N THR A 55 -0.66 -13.48 -0.60
CA THR A 55 -1.85 -12.69 -0.94
C THR A 55 -2.44 -13.20 -2.25
N ALA A 56 -3.74 -12.96 -2.44
CA ALA A 56 -4.42 -13.40 -3.66
C ALA A 56 -3.91 -12.68 -4.90
N GLY A 57 -3.43 -11.45 -4.76
CA GLY A 57 -3.01 -10.63 -5.88
C GLY A 57 -4.19 -10.24 -6.77
N LYS A 58 -3.90 -9.84 -8.00
CA LYS A 58 -4.93 -9.52 -8.98
C LYS A 58 -5.63 -10.79 -9.45
N PRO A 59 -6.91 -10.72 -9.85
CA PRO A 59 -7.62 -11.88 -10.37
C PRO A 59 -6.87 -12.50 -11.55
N LYS A 60 -6.72 -13.82 -11.52
CA LYS A 60 -6.07 -14.57 -12.58
C LYS A 60 -7.05 -15.59 -13.15
N LYS A 61 -6.96 -15.82 -14.46
CA LYS A 61 -7.75 -16.86 -15.10
C LYS A 61 -7.35 -18.23 -14.53
N GLY A 62 -8.35 -19.03 -14.12
CA GLY A 62 -8.10 -20.34 -13.55
C GLY A 62 -7.69 -20.36 -12.08
N GLU A 63 -7.79 -19.24 -11.36
CA GLU A 63 -7.48 -19.23 -9.95
C GLU A 63 -8.48 -20.05 -9.13
N SER A 64 -8.01 -20.60 -7.99
CA SER A 64 -8.83 -21.42 -7.11
C SER A 64 -9.92 -20.62 -6.41
N GLN A 65 -10.98 -21.32 -5.97
CA GLN A 65 -12.03 -20.71 -5.14
C GLN A 65 -11.47 -20.18 -3.82
N ALA A 66 -10.46 -20.84 -3.26
CA ALA A 66 -9.81 -20.40 -2.02
C ALA A 66 -9.18 -19.00 -2.21
N MET A 67 -8.54 -18.75 -3.34
CA MET A 67 -7.93 -17.45 -3.62
C MET A 67 -8.98 -16.37 -3.81
N LYS A 68 -10.08 -16.67 -4.48
CA LYS A 68 -11.21 -15.75 -4.65
C LYS A 68 -11.82 -15.37 -3.30
N ARG A 69 -12.04 -16.34 -2.43
CA ARG A 69 -12.57 -16.13 -1.07
C ARG A 69 -11.62 -15.29 -0.22
N LYS A 70 -10.33 -15.56 -0.33
CA LYS A 70 -9.31 -14.82 0.41
C LYS A 70 -9.31 -13.34 0.02
N ARG A 71 -9.39 -13.05 -1.26
CA ARG A 71 -9.47 -11.68 -1.77
C ARG A 71 -10.75 -10.98 -1.29
N ALA A 72 -11.88 -11.63 -1.42
CA ALA A 72 -13.17 -11.09 -0.99
C ALA A 72 -13.21 -10.84 0.52
N SER A 73 -12.65 -11.77 1.31
CA SER A 73 -12.56 -11.64 2.76
C SER A 73 -11.70 -10.45 3.17
N PHE A 74 -10.54 -10.27 2.52
CA PHE A 74 -9.69 -9.09 2.78
C PHE A 74 -10.45 -7.79 2.51
N LYS A 75 -11.07 -7.68 1.35
CA LYS A 75 -11.81 -6.47 0.97
C LYS A 75 -12.97 -6.18 1.90
N ALA A 76 -13.69 -7.21 2.33
CA ALA A 76 -14.81 -7.05 3.26
C ALA A 76 -14.35 -6.56 4.63
N ARG A 77 -13.28 -7.17 5.18
CA ARG A 77 -12.76 -6.77 6.49
C ARG A 77 -12.19 -5.36 6.51
N HIS A 78 -11.59 -4.92 5.41
CA HIS A 78 -10.93 -3.62 5.34
C HIS A 78 -11.71 -2.57 4.57
N ARG A 79 -12.96 -2.84 4.26
CA ARG A 79 -13.80 -1.97 3.43
C ARG A 79 -13.77 -0.50 3.85
N LYS A 80 -13.98 -0.23 5.14
CA LYS A 80 -13.98 1.15 5.66
C LYS A 80 -12.62 1.83 5.47
N ASN A 81 -11.54 1.10 5.72
CA ASN A 81 -10.19 1.64 5.60
C ASN A 81 -9.81 1.85 4.14
N ILE A 82 -10.20 0.94 3.26
CA ILE A 82 -9.98 1.09 1.81
C ILE A 82 -10.70 2.32 1.29
N ALA A 83 -11.91 2.57 1.75
CA ALA A 83 -12.72 3.73 1.35
C ALA A 83 -12.09 5.08 1.76
N ARG A 84 -11.20 5.09 2.75
CA ARG A 84 -10.46 6.30 3.13
C ARG A 84 -9.49 6.78 2.05
N GLY A 85 -9.17 5.92 1.09
CA GLY A 85 -8.32 6.28 -0.05
C GLY A 85 -6.84 6.27 0.26
N LYS A 86 -6.09 7.10 -0.45
CA LYS A 86 -4.61 7.10 -0.47
C LYS A 86 -3.93 7.31 0.88
N MET A 87 -4.62 7.82 1.88
CA MET A 87 -4.04 7.99 3.23
C MET A 87 -4.16 6.75 4.11
N SER A 88 -4.73 5.68 3.59
CA SER A 88 -4.92 4.42 4.31
C SER A 88 -3.98 3.33 3.82
N ALA A 89 -3.33 2.63 4.75
CA ALA A 89 -2.50 1.47 4.42
C ALA A 89 -3.33 0.36 3.76
N ALA A 90 -4.58 0.19 4.18
CA ALA A 90 -5.47 -0.81 3.60
C ALA A 90 -5.78 -0.51 2.12
N TYR A 91 -5.93 0.75 1.75
CA TYR A 91 -6.09 1.14 0.35
C TYR A 91 -4.93 0.65 -0.51
N TRP A 92 -3.71 0.90 -0.07
CA TRP A 92 -2.51 0.50 -0.81
C TRP A 92 -2.32 -1.01 -0.83
N ALA A 93 -2.60 -1.68 0.28
CA ALA A 93 -2.52 -3.14 0.33
C ALA A 93 -3.51 -3.76 -0.64
N ASN A 94 -4.75 -3.24 -0.70
CA ASN A 94 -5.76 -3.72 -1.64
C ASN A 94 -5.33 -3.49 -3.10
N LYS A 95 -4.77 -2.32 -3.40
CA LYS A 95 -4.36 -1.98 -4.75
C LYS A 95 -3.16 -2.78 -5.25
N VAL A 96 -2.18 -3.02 -4.39
CA VAL A 96 -0.91 -3.64 -4.76
C VAL A 96 -0.90 -5.15 -4.57
N LYS A 97 -1.47 -5.65 -3.48
CA LYS A 97 -1.38 -7.06 -3.08
C LYS A 97 -2.65 -7.86 -3.30
N TRP A 98 -3.77 -7.21 -3.39
CA TRP A 98 -5.09 -7.83 -3.52
C TRP A 98 -5.84 -7.28 -4.73
#